data_d6719a865a6f6799444f1e00731b68ed
#
_entry.id   d6719a865a6f6799444f1e00731b68ed
#
_cell.length_a   1.000
_cell.length_b   1.000
_cell.length_c   1.000
_cell.angle_alpha   90.00
_cell.angle_beta   90.00
_cell.angle_gamma   90.00
#
_symmetry.space_group_name_H-M   'P 1'
#
loop_
_entity.id
_entity.type
_entity.pdbx_description
1 polymer ?
#
loop_
_entity_poly.entity_id
_entity_poly.type
_entity_poly.pdbx_seq_one_letter_code
_entity_poly.pdbx_strand_id
1 'polypeptide(L)'
;MKRIYRILVYVVTLMLTLASLLSCRYDPLDSYSRVPPDRTGDSSEDTGGLGGAFASGFGTPESPYIIATAQHLANMPQGLSPEEMVYFRLSADIDMKDIPWIPLNNAEPYSLFVDFDGDGHVIKNLNCKGQNYSSFFGILCGECRNVGFLDAAISGSNASGIIAGYLGIRSPKNSNYVGSVKNCFVSGSVSGNPAG
;
A
#
# COMPACT_ATOMS: atom_id res chain seq x y z
N MET A 1 38.55 34.56 -23.93
CA MET A 1 38.36 33.11 -23.66
C MET A 1 38.33 32.74 -22.18
N LYS A 2 39.26 33.19 -21.34
CA LYS A 2 39.27 32.81 -19.89
C LYS A 2 38.08 33.28 -19.04
N ARG A 3 37.39 34.38 -19.39
CA ARG A 3 36.20 34.86 -18.66
C ARG A 3 34.96 34.05 -18.98
N ILE A 4 34.76 33.61 -20.22
CA ILE A 4 33.62 32.80 -20.64
C ILE A 4 33.71 31.42 -20.00
N TYR A 5 34.87 30.81 -19.94
CA TYR A 5 35.09 29.53 -19.31
C TYR A 5 34.76 29.54 -17.81
N ARG A 6 35.13 30.62 -17.09
CA ARG A 6 34.81 30.79 -15.66
C ARG A 6 33.29 30.89 -15.44
N ILE A 7 32.56 31.63 -16.27
CA ILE A 7 31.12 31.75 -16.18
C ILE A 7 30.44 30.40 -16.48
N LEU A 8 30.92 29.66 -17.47
CA LEU A 8 30.37 28.33 -17.81
C LEU A 8 30.55 27.33 -16.66
N VAL A 9 31.74 27.35 -16.00
CA VAL A 9 32.02 26.49 -14.83
C VAL A 9 31.10 26.87 -13.66
N TYR A 10 30.86 28.15 -13.38
CA TYR A 10 29.94 28.58 -12.32
C TYR A 10 28.48 28.19 -12.59
N VAL A 11 28.03 28.29 -13.83
CA VAL A 11 26.67 27.88 -14.21
C VAL A 11 26.50 26.38 -14.08
N VAL A 12 27.48 25.59 -14.50
CA VAL A 12 27.43 24.13 -14.38
C VAL A 12 27.47 23.67 -12.91
N THR A 13 28.32 24.30 -12.07
CA THR A 13 28.35 23.98 -10.63
C THR A 13 27.08 24.42 -9.92
N LEU A 14 26.49 25.56 -10.29
CA LEU A 14 25.22 26.01 -9.73
C LEU A 14 24.05 25.10 -10.15
N MET A 15 24.03 24.61 -11.39
CA MET A 15 23.05 23.62 -11.87
C MET A 15 23.19 22.28 -11.15
N LEU A 16 24.41 21.81 -10.92
CA LEU A 16 24.65 20.57 -10.17
C LEU A 16 24.26 20.67 -8.69
N THR A 17 24.43 21.83 -8.06
CA THR A 17 23.99 22.05 -6.67
C THR A 17 22.48 22.25 -6.57
N LEU A 18 21.83 22.87 -7.56
CA LEU A 18 20.35 22.95 -7.61
C LEU A 18 19.71 21.58 -7.85
N ALA A 19 20.31 20.75 -8.69
CA ALA A 19 19.81 19.39 -8.93
C ALA A 19 19.86 18.51 -7.68
N SER A 20 20.85 18.75 -6.78
CA SER A 20 20.91 18.04 -5.49
C SER A 20 19.92 18.55 -4.44
N LEU A 21 19.39 19.76 -4.59
CA LEU A 21 18.35 20.32 -3.69
C LEU A 21 16.92 20.03 -4.16
N LEU A 22 16.75 19.64 -5.43
CA LEU A 22 15.45 19.24 -5.99
C LEU A 22 15.21 17.73 -6.02
N SER A 23 16.14 16.92 -5.49
CA SER A 23 15.80 15.53 -5.18
C SER A 23 15.00 15.51 -3.87
N CYS A 24 13.78 16.04 -3.89
CA CYS A 24 12.72 15.59 -3.03
C CYS A 24 12.56 14.11 -3.39
N ARG A 25 13.30 13.27 -2.70
CA ARG A 25 13.13 11.83 -2.74
C ARG A 25 11.72 11.59 -2.25
N TYR A 26 10.78 11.43 -3.15
CA TYR A 26 9.50 10.85 -2.83
C TYR A 26 9.83 9.41 -2.40
N ASP A 27 9.90 9.21 -1.10
CA ASP A 27 9.94 7.87 -0.52
C ASP A 27 8.50 7.40 -0.41
N PRO A 28 8.04 6.47 -1.26
CA PRO A 28 6.67 5.97 -1.19
C PRO A 28 6.37 5.33 0.17
N LEU A 29 7.38 4.93 0.94
CA LEU A 29 7.22 4.40 2.29
C LEU A 29 7.03 5.48 3.35
N ASP A 30 7.51 6.71 3.12
CA ASP A 30 7.38 7.81 4.09
C ASP A 30 5.92 8.34 4.19
N SER A 31 5.13 8.18 3.14
CA SER A 31 3.69 8.50 3.18
C SER A 31 2.89 7.52 4.05
N TYR A 32 3.40 6.33 4.31
CA TYR A 32 2.78 5.30 5.14
C TYR A 32 3.15 5.41 6.63
N SER A 33 4.16 6.22 6.98
CA SER A 33 4.70 6.30 8.35
C SER A 33 3.90 7.18 9.31
N ARG A 34 2.77 7.76 8.91
CA ARG A 34 2.06 8.78 9.71
C ARG A 34 0.87 8.27 10.51
N VAL A 35 0.87 7.04 10.92
CA VAL A 35 -0.05 6.58 11.96
C VAL A 35 0.67 6.69 13.30
N PRO A 36 0.19 7.51 14.26
CA PRO A 36 0.82 7.60 15.57
C PRO A 36 0.77 6.23 16.24
N PRO A 37 1.86 5.77 16.87
CA PRO A 37 1.81 4.53 17.64
C PRO A 37 0.86 4.71 18.82
N ASP A 38 -0.16 3.89 18.93
CA ASP A 38 -0.97 3.80 20.14
C ASP A 38 -0.09 3.21 21.25
N ARG A 39 0.05 3.98 22.35
CA ARG A 39 0.79 3.61 23.52
C ARG A 39 -0.14 2.95 24.55
N THR A 40 -0.66 1.81 24.23
CA THR A 40 -1.23 0.94 25.27
C THR A 40 -0.39 -0.32 25.32
N GLY A 41 0.44 -0.37 26.36
CA GLY A 41 1.29 -1.52 26.60
C GLY A 41 0.47 -2.76 26.92
N ASP A 42 0.66 -3.79 26.13
CA ASP A 42 0.45 -5.17 26.56
C ASP A 42 1.70 -5.97 26.20
N SER A 43 2.30 -6.56 27.24
CA SER A 43 3.48 -7.39 27.15
C SER A 43 3.06 -8.81 26.79
N SER A 44 2.86 -9.09 25.52
CA SER A 44 2.82 -10.45 25.01
C SER A 44 4.02 -10.68 24.10
N GLU A 45 4.67 -11.82 24.27
CA GLU A 45 5.89 -12.21 23.57
C GLU A 45 5.76 -12.00 22.06
N ASP A 46 6.60 -11.11 21.53
CA ASP A 46 6.70 -10.83 20.10
C ASP A 46 7.19 -12.08 19.38
N THR A 47 6.31 -12.68 18.61
CA THR A 47 6.62 -13.82 17.75
C THR A 47 6.61 -13.48 16.26
N GLY A 48 6.49 -12.21 15.91
CA GLY A 48 6.42 -11.74 14.53
C GLY A 48 7.69 -11.02 14.04
N GLY A 49 8.03 -11.15 12.78
CA GLY A 49 9.22 -10.57 12.17
C GLY A 49 9.31 -9.04 12.16
N LEU A 50 8.24 -8.32 12.51
CA LEU A 50 8.15 -6.84 12.50
C LEU A 50 7.70 -6.27 13.85
N GLY A 51 8.12 -6.85 14.99
CA GLY A 51 8.05 -6.23 16.30
C GLY A 51 6.66 -5.67 16.70
N GLY A 52 5.59 -6.46 16.57
CA GLY A 52 4.24 -6.02 16.96
C GLY A 52 3.46 -5.23 15.90
N ALA A 53 4.01 -5.06 14.70
CA ALA A 53 3.24 -4.47 13.59
C ALA A 53 2.06 -5.36 13.15
N PHE A 54 2.14 -6.66 13.41
CA PHE A 54 1.12 -7.67 13.16
C PHE A 54 0.93 -8.55 14.40
N ALA A 55 -0.15 -9.30 14.45
CA ALA A 55 -0.41 -10.21 15.57
C ALA A 55 0.61 -11.36 15.65
N SER A 56 1.09 -11.83 14.49
CA SER A 56 2.16 -12.84 14.36
C SER A 56 2.55 -12.99 12.88
N GLY A 57 3.51 -13.90 12.62
CA GLY A 57 3.89 -14.30 11.28
C GLY A 57 5.12 -13.58 10.73
N PHE A 58 5.58 -14.05 9.57
CA PHE A 58 6.78 -13.57 8.90
C PHE A 58 6.53 -13.17 7.43
N GLY A 59 5.27 -13.16 6.98
CA GLY A 59 4.89 -12.80 5.61
C GLY A 59 5.20 -13.86 4.55
N THR A 60 5.48 -15.10 4.97
CA THR A 60 5.72 -16.24 4.06
C THR A 60 4.45 -17.06 3.83
N PRO A 61 4.39 -17.95 2.82
CA PRO A 61 3.24 -18.83 2.61
C PRO A 61 2.91 -19.70 3.82
N GLU A 62 3.94 -20.19 4.52
CA GLU A 62 3.81 -21.06 5.68
C GLU A 62 3.49 -20.29 6.97
N SER A 63 3.88 -19.01 7.01
CA SER A 63 3.70 -18.12 8.16
C SER A 63 3.31 -16.71 7.69
N PRO A 64 2.08 -16.51 7.18
CA PRO A 64 1.61 -15.20 6.74
C PRO A 64 1.55 -14.21 7.92
N TYR A 65 1.70 -12.92 7.64
CA TYR A 65 1.41 -11.90 8.64
C TYR A 65 -0.07 -11.95 9.03
N ILE A 66 -0.34 -12.07 10.32
CA ILE A 66 -1.70 -12.16 10.85
C ILE A 66 -2.22 -10.79 11.22
N ILE A 67 -3.36 -10.45 10.63
CA ILE A 67 -4.06 -9.18 10.82
C ILE A 67 -5.29 -9.44 11.68
N ALA A 68 -5.29 -8.92 12.91
CA ALA A 68 -6.37 -9.06 13.88
C ALA A 68 -7.05 -7.73 14.23
N THR A 69 -6.45 -6.59 13.84
CA THR A 69 -6.94 -5.25 14.19
C THR A 69 -6.82 -4.29 13.00
N ALA A 70 -7.56 -3.19 13.06
CA ALA A 70 -7.46 -2.12 12.06
C ALA A 70 -6.05 -1.51 12.00
N GLN A 71 -5.35 -1.46 13.14
CA GLN A 71 -3.96 -1.01 13.18
C GLN A 71 -3.02 -1.97 12.45
N HIS A 72 -3.19 -3.29 12.62
CA HIS A 72 -2.41 -4.28 11.86
C HIS A 72 -2.66 -4.14 10.35
N LEU A 73 -3.92 -3.87 9.95
CA LEU A 73 -4.24 -3.62 8.55
C LEU A 73 -3.53 -2.36 8.04
N ALA A 74 -3.56 -1.26 8.81
CA ALA A 74 -2.86 -0.03 8.48
C ALA A 74 -1.33 -0.19 8.43
N ASN A 75 -0.79 -1.19 9.12
CA ASN A 75 0.64 -1.50 9.11
C ASN A 75 1.08 -2.37 7.92
N MET A 76 0.17 -2.87 7.08
CA MET A 76 0.53 -3.70 5.92
C MET A 76 1.70 -3.14 5.09
N PRO A 77 1.79 -1.82 4.82
CA PRO A 77 2.93 -1.26 4.08
C PRO A 77 4.30 -1.60 4.67
N GLN A 78 4.39 -1.76 5.99
CA GLN A 78 5.66 -2.10 6.67
C GLN A 78 6.13 -3.53 6.38
N GLY A 79 5.19 -4.43 6.06
CA GLY A 79 5.48 -5.83 5.73
C GLY A 79 5.82 -6.06 4.26
N LEU A 80 5.60 -5.08 3.39
CA LEU A 80 5.76 -5.28 1.95
C LEU A 80 7.22 -5.31 1.52
N SER A 81 7.49 -6.16 0.53
CA SER A 81 8.78 -6.26 -0.15
C SER A 81 8.61 -5.91 -1.63
N PRO A 82 9.50 -5.12 -2.23
CA PRO A 82 9.43 -4.80 -3.65
C PRO A 82 9.89 -5.94 -4.57
N GLU A 83 10.45 -7.00 -4.03
CA GLU A 83 11.04 -8.10 -4.82
C GLU A 83 10.33 -9.44 -4.60
N GLU A 84 9.59 -9.60 -3.50
CA GLU A 84 9.03 -10.87 -3.05
C GLU A 84 7.52 -10.77 -2.83
N MET A 85 6.82 -11.89 -3.02
CA MET A 85 5.42 -12.03 -2.64
C MET A 85 5.32 -12.05 -1.12
N VAL A 86 4.47 -11.19 -0.56
CA VAL A 86 4.21 -11.13 0.88
C VAL A 86 2.79 -11.63 1.15
N TYR A 87 2.66 -12.48 2.16
CA TYR A 87 1.44 -13.17 2.51
C TYR A 87 0.83 -12.57 3.77
N PHE A 88 -0.46 -12.22 3.68
CA PHE A 88 -1.26 -11.70 4.79
C PHE A 88 -2.52 -12.55 4.97
N ARG A 89 -2.95 -12.69 6.23
CA ARG A 89 -4.20 -13.35 6.56
C ARG A 89 -4.95 -12.59 7.64
N LEU A 90 -6.26 -12.42 7.44
CA LEU A 90 -7.12 -11.94 8.53
C LEU A 90 -7.34 -13.06 9.55
N SER A 91 -7.47 -12.69 10.82
CA SER A 91 -7.89 -13.59 11.90
C SER A 91 -9.12 -13.06 12.65
N ALA A 92 -9.66 -11.93 12.22
CA ALA A 92 -10.88 -11.32 12.76
C ALA A 92 -11.51 -10.38 11.72
N ASP A 93 -12.78 -10.06 11.94
CA ASP A 93 -13.45 -8.95 11.27
C ASP A 93 -12.78 -7.62 11.65
N ILE A 94 -12.54 -6.76 10.67
CA ILE A 94 -11.85 -5.49 10.88
C ILE A 94 -12.82 -4.34 10.60
N ASP A 95 -12.94 -3.41 11.56
CA ASP A 95 -13.66 -2.14 11.36
C ASP A 95 -12.66 -1.00 11.15
N MET A 96 -12.69 -0.40 9.95
CA MET A 96 -11.81 0.71 9.56
C MET A 96 -12.44 2.08 9.84
N LYS A 97 -13.53 2.14 10.61
CA LYS A 97 -14.14 3.41 11.00
C LYS A 97 -13.09 4.32 11.62
N ASP A 98 -13.06 5.56 11.18
CA ASP A 98 -12.13 6.60 11.64
C ASP A 98 -10.63 6.39 11.27
N ILE A 99 -10.32 5.34 10.54
CA ILE A 99 -8.97 5.11 10.00
C ILE A 99 -8.99 5.38 8.49
N PRO A 100 -8.42 6.50 8.02
CA PRO A 100 -8.33 6.76 6.60
C PRO A 100 -7.41 5.75 5.93
N TRP A 101 -7.88 5.19 4.82
CA TRP A 101 -7.10 4.21 4.06
C TRP A 101 -6.33 4.86 2.92
N ILE A 102 -5.06 4.53 2.83
CA ILE A 102 -4.21 4.86 1.68
C ILE A 102 -4.04 3.58 0.86
N PRO A 103 -4.41 3.60 -0.44
CA PRO A 103 -4.30 2.41 -1.27
C PRO A 103 -2.90 1.81 -1.27
N LEU A 104 -2.80 0.51 -1.11
CA LEU A 104 -1.53 -0.18 -1.28
C LEU A 104 -1.11 -0.15 -2.75
N ASN A 105 0.19 0.03 -3.01
CA ASN A 105 0.76 0.00 -4.36
C ASN A 105 0.10 0.99 -5.33
N ASN A 106 -0.06 2.25 -4.90
CA ASN A 106 -0.71 3.30 -5.67
C ASN A 106 0.27 4.23 -6.42
N ALA A 107 1.56 3.97 -6.35
CA ALA A 107 2.62 4.77 -6.97
C ALA A 107 3.66 3.89 -7.66
N GLU A 108 4.31 4.45 -8.69
CA GLU A 108 5.44 3.78 -9.37
C GLU A 108 6.67 3.70 -8.45
N PRO A 109 7.48 2.65 -8.54
CA PRO A 109 7.31 1.45 -9.34
C PRO A 109 6.30 0.48 -8.72
N TYR A 110 5.33 0.01 -9.50
CA TYR A 110 4.30 -0.95 -9.06
C TYR A 110 4.92 -2.34 -8.91
N SER A 111 5.65 -2.55 -7.84
CA SER A 111 6.45 -3.77 -7.62
C SER A 111 6.09 -4.53 -6.34
N LEU A 112 4.98 -4.15 -5.69
CA LEU A 112 4.56 -4.82 -4.47
C LEU A 112 3.64 -6.00 -4.81
N PHE A 113 4.07 -7.18 -4.42
CA PHE A 113 3.33 -8.43 -4.65
C PHE A 113 2.69 -8.89 -3.35
N VAL A 114 1.38 -9.10 -3.38
CA VAL A 114 0.58 -9.41 -2.19
C VAL A 114 -0.30 -10.62 -2.43
N ASP A 115 -0.24 -11.58 -1.52
CA ASP A 115 -1.25 -12.61 -1.34
C ASP A 115 -2.05 -12.29 -0.06
N PHE A 116 -3.31 -11.92 -0.22
CA PHE A 116 -4.18 -11.50 0.87
C PHE A 116 -5.34 -12.48 1.02
N ASP A 117 -5.36 -13.19 2.12
CA ASP A 117 -6.43 -14.13 2.48
C ASP A 117 -7.30 -13.56 3.61
N GLY A 118 -8.54 -13.26 3.31
CA GLY A 118 -9.51 -12.82 4.31
C GLY A 118 -9.96 -13.92 5.26
N ASP A 119 -9.70 -15.19 4.95
CA ASP A 119 -10.10 -16.35 5.75
C ASP A 119 -11.60 -16.36 6.14
N GLY A 120 -12.43 -15.76 5.29
CA GLY A 120 -13.87 -15.62 5.49
C GLY A 120 -14.31 -14.40 6.31
N HIS A 121 -13.37 -13.59 6.78
CA HIS A 121 -13.65 -12.36 7.53
C HIS A 121 -14.02 -11.18 6.64
N VAL A 122 -14.47 -10.09 7.28
CA VAL A 122 -14.90 -8.87 6.60
C VAL A 122 -14.10 -7.65 7.07
N ILE A 123 -13.89 -6.71 6.14
CA ILE A 123 -13.37 -5.37 6.39
C ILE A 123 -14.53 -4.40 6.22
N LYS A 124 -14.86 -3.65 7.28
CA LYS A 124 -15.99 -2.71 7.31
C LYS A 124 -15.52 -1.27 7.28
N ASN A 125 -16.38 -0.38 6.76
CA ASN A 125 -16.20 1.06 6.80
C ASN A 125 -14.89 1.55 6.15
N LEU A 126 -14.39 0.82 5.15
CA LEU A 126 -13.21 1.23 4.40
C LEU A 126 -13.47 2.60 3.76
N ASN A 127 -12.73 3.64 4.17
CA ASN A 127 -12.84 4.98 3.59
C ASN A 127 -11.52 5.35 2.90
N CYS A 128 -11.58 5.44 1.58
CA CYS A 128 -10.43 5.80 0.76
C CYS A 128 -10.77 7.00 -0.12
N LYS A 129 -9.98 8.07 0.01
CA LYS A 129 -10.10 9.29 -0.79
C LYS A 129 -8.76 9.60 -1.43
N GLY A 130 -8.73 9.68 -2.74
CA GLY A 130 -7.50 9.95 -3.49
C GLY A 130 -7.78 10.47 -4.88
N GLN A 131 -6.75 10.58 -5.69
CA GLN A 131 -6.89 10.95 -7.10
C GLN A 131 -6.78 9.74 -8.01
N ASN A 132 -5.74 8.93 -7.87
CA ASN A 132 -5.49 7.78 -8.72
C ASN A 132 -5.57 6.49 -7.91
N TYR A 133 -6.11 5.44 -8.51
CA TYR A 133 -6.15 4.09 -7.95
C TYR A 133 -6.76 4.02 -6.54
N SER A 134 -7.79 4.86 -6.26
CA SER A 134 -8.47 4.86 -4.97
C SER A 134 -9.21 3.54 -4.76
N SER A 135 -8.74 2.74 -3.79
CA SER A 135 -9.22 1.38 -3.55
C SER A 135 -8.51 0.78 -2.33
N PHE A 136 -8.80 -0.46 -1.98
CA PHE A 136 -8.01 -1.17 -0.97
C PHE A 136 -6.59 -1.44 -1.51
N PHE A 137 -6.47 -2.07 -2.67
CA PHE A 137 -5.22 -2.15 -3.43
C PHE A 137 -5.28 -1.15 -4.58
N GLY A 138 -4.38 -0.20 -4.64
CA GLY A 138 -4.29 0.70 -5.80
C GLY A 138 -4.06 -0.12 -7.06
N ILE A 139 -3.00 -0.92 -7.07
CA ILE A 139 -2.71 -1.94 -8.08
C ILE A 139 -2.47 -3.27 -7.37
N LEU A 140 -3.29 -4.26 -7.65
CA LEU A 140 -3.12 -5.60 -7.12
C LEU A 140 -2.26 -6.43 -8.07
N CYS A 141 -1.06 -6.76 -7.61
CA CYS A 141 -0.19 -7.76 -8.22
C CYS A 141 -0.12 -8.96 -7.25
N GLY A 142 -0.82 -10.03 -7.58
CA GLY A 142 -1.00 -11.18 -6.71
C GLY A 142 -2.46 -11.53 -6.49
N GLU A 143 -2.83 -12.01 -5.31
CA GLU A 143 -4.17 -12.51 -5.07
C GLU A 143 -4.84 -11.83 -3.86
N CYS A 144 -6.12 -11.50 -4.00
CA CYS A 144 -7.01 -11.15 -2.91
C CYS A 144 -8.14 -12.18 -2.89
N ARG A 145 -8.33 -12.88 -1.77
CA ARG A 145 -9.34 -13.95 -1.69
C ARG A 145 -10.04 -14.02 -0.35
N ASN A 146 -11.21 -14.66 -0.36
CA ASN A 146 -11.99 -15.05 0.82
C ASN A 146 -12.28 -13.86 1.77
N VAL A 147 -12.52 -12.66 1.26
CA VAL A 147 -12.77 -11.47 2.07
C VAL A 147 -14.03 -10.73 1.62
N GLY A 148 -14.77 -10.22 2.60
CA GLY A 148 -15.86 -9.28 2.37
C GLY A 148 -15.43 -7.84 2.64
N PHE A 149 -15.90 -6.89 1.83
CA PHE A 149 -15.81 -5.47 2.11
C PHE A 149 -17.20 -4.91 2.28
N LEU A 150 -17.53 -4.38 3.46
CA LEU A 150 -18.84 -3.85 3.79
C LEU A 150 -18.78 -2.35 4.06
N ASP A 151 -19.82 -1.65 3.56
CA ASP A 151 -19.98 -0.22 3.77
C ASP A 151 -18.75 0.61 3.37
N ALA A 152 -18.10 0.19 2.28
CA ALA A 152 -16.94 0.89 1.75
C ALA A 152 -17.34 2.21 1.08
N ALA A 153 -16.55 3.26 1.29
CA ALA A 153 -16.72 4.57 0.67
C ALA A 153 -15.42 4.97 -0.06
N ILE A 154 -15.43 4.80 -1.37
CA ILE A 154 -14.27 5.08 -2.22
C ILE A 154 -14.55 6.34 -3.06
N SER A 155 -13.61 7.28 -3.06
CA SER A 155 -13.67 8.48 -3.89
C SER A 155 -12.34 8.72 -4.58
N GLY A 156 -12.35 8.77 -5.91
CA GLY A 156 -11.13 8.97 -6.71
C GLY A 156 -11.44 9.42 -8.13
N SER A 157 -10.42 9.78 -8.89
CA SER A 157 -10.59 10.28 -10.28
C SER A 157 -10.31 9.21 -11.34
N ASN A 158 -9.28 8.38 -11.15
CA ASN A 158 -8.88 7.39 -12.14
C ASN A 158 -8.80 6.00 -11.51
N ALA A 159 -9.30 4.98 -12.23
CA ALA A 159 -9.17 3.56 -11.87
C ALA A 159 -9.48 3.28 -10.39
N SER A 160 -10.70 3.64 -9.95
CA SER A 160 -11.15 3.47 -8.56
C SER A 160 -12.04 2.23 -8.44
N GLY A 161 -11.91 1.52 -7.33
CA GLY A 161 -12.68 0.32 -7.02
C GLY A 161 -12.67 0.02 -5.53
N ILE A 162 -13.51 -0.89 -5.03
CA ILE A 162 -13.48 -1.24 -3.61
C ILE A 162 -12.24 -2.11 -3.31
N ILE A 163 -12.04 -3.19 -4.06
CA ILE A 163 -10.92 -4.11 -3.82
C ILE A 163 -9.65 -3.60 -4.49
N ALA A 164 -9.69 -3.32 -5.78
CA ALA A 164 -8.55 -2.86 -6.54
C ALA A 164 -8.94 -1.79 -7.54
N GLY A 165 -8.07 -0.81 -7.73
CA GLY A 165 -8.19 0.15 -8.83
C GLY A 165 -7.75 -0.47 -10.14
N TYR A 166 -6.72 -1.29 -10.12
CA TYR A 166 -6.21 -2.00 -11.28
C TYR A 166 -5.69 -3.39 -10.89
N LEU A 167 -5.99 -4.40 -11.74
CA LEU A 167 -5.40 -5.73 -11.66
C LEU A 167 -4.27 -5.79 -12.68
N GLY A 168 -3.03 -5.88 -12.22
CA GLY A 168 -1.90 -5.65 -13.07
C GLY A 168 -0.82 -6.70 -13.06
N ILE A 169 -0.09 -6.70 -14.15
CA ILE A 169 1.24 -7.27 -14.28
C ILE A 169 2.17 -6.10 -14.48
N ARG A 170 2.99 -5.75 -13.51
CA ARG A 170 4.12 -4.86 -13.78
C ARG A 170 5.31 -5.23 -12.92
N SER A 171 6.01 -6.24 -13.35
CA SER A 171 7.40 -6.38 -12.97
C SER A 171 8.22 -6.64 -14.22
N PRO A 172 9.26 -5.85 -14.49
CA PRO A 172 10.23 -6.18 -15.53
C PRO A 172 10.98 -7.49 -15.24
N LYS A 173 10.99 -7.93 -13.98
CA LYS A 173 11.71 -9.12 -13.54
C LYS A 173 10.84 -10.38 -13.40
N ASN A 174 9.51 -10.22 -13.27
CA ASN A 174 8.65 -11.37 -12.99
C ASN A 174 7.26 -11.18 -13.59
N SER A 175 7.08 -11.63 -14.82
CA SER A 175 5.84 -11.53 -15.60
C SER A 175 4.72 -12.47 -15.14
N ASN A 176 4.92 -13.23 -14.05
CA ASN A 176 4.01 -14.30 -13.65
C ASN A 176 2.95 -13.89 -12.61
N TYR A 177 3.01 -12.68 -12.06
CA TYR A 177 2.03 -12.23 -11.07
C TYR A 177 0.94 -11.36 -11.71
N VAL A 178 -0.11 -12.01 -12.15
CA VAL A 178 -1.36 -11.36 -12.57
C VAL A 178 -2.20 -11.10 -11.34
N GLY A 179 -2.73 -9.88 -11.21
CA GLY A 179 -3.68 -9.58 -10.16
C GLY A 179 -4.94 -10.45 -10.29
N SER A 180 -5.38 -11.06 -9.20
CA SER A 180 -6.60 -11.87 -9.18
C SER A 180 -7.43 -11.61 -7.93
N VAL A 181 -8.76 -11.68 -8.08
CA VAL A 181 -9.72 -11.58 -6.98
C VAL A 181 -10.61 -12.82 -7.01
N LYS A 182 -10.68 -13.55 -5.88
CA LYS A 182 -11.40 -14.82 -5.78
C LYS A 182 -12.25 -14.87 -4.52
N ASN A 183 -13.47 -15.36 -4.63
CA ASN A 183 -14.37 -15.58 -3.49
C ASN A 183 -14.46 -14.34 -2.57
N CYS A 184 -14.67 -13.17 -3.17
CA CYS A 184 -14.83 -11.90 -2.47
C CYS A 184 -16.21 -11.33 -2.71
N PHE A 185 -16.72 -10.57 -1.76
CA PHE A 185 -17.94 -9.78 -1.94
C PHE A 185 -17.73 -8.36 -1.46
N VAL A 186 -18.48 -7.41 -2.02
CA VAL A 186 -18.38 -6.00 -1.71
C VAL A 186 -19.76 -5.36 -1.52
N SER A 187 -19.86 -4.43 -0.58
CA SER A 187 -20.94 -3.45 -0.52
C SER A 187 -20.37 -2.07 -0.23
N GLY A 188 -20.98 -1.04 -0.79
CA GLY A 188 -20.52 0.33 -0.59
C GLY A 188 -20.72 1.20 -1.81
N SER A 189 -20.03 2.32 -1.84
CA SER A 189 -20.07 3.30 -2.93
C SER A 189 -18.69 3.57 -3.50
N VAL A 190 -18.65 3.71 -4.83
CA VAL A 190 -17.48 4.19 -5.55
C VAL A 190 -17.89 5.44 -6.31
N SER A 191 -17.25 6.58 -6.03
CA SER A 191 -17.46 7.83 -6.74
C SER A 191 -16.17 8.25 -7.43
N GLY A 192 -16.27 8.61 -8.69
CA GLY A 192 -15.17 9.15 -9.48
C GLY A 192 -15.55 10.50 -10.08
N ASN A 193 -14.61 11.39 -10.21
CA ASN A 193 -14.78 12.54 -11.09
C ASN A 193 -14.17 12.13 -12.44
N PRO A 194 -14.97 11.87 -13.49
CA PRO A 194 -14.39 11.64 -14.80
C PRO A 194 -13.59 12.89 -15.13
N ALA A 195 -12.29 12.70 -15.40
CA ALA A 195 -11.47 13.78 -15.92
C ALA A 195 -12.15 14.30 -17.19
N GLY A 196 -12.62 15.55 -17.12
CA GLY A 196 -13.17 16.25 -18.26
C GLY A 196 -12.13 16.52 -19.32
#